data_49ccb5aec5fc325ff8e5a932085f6bda
#
_entry.id   49ccb5aec5fc325ff8e5a932085f6bda
#
_cell.length_a   1.000
_cell.length_b   1.000
_cell.length_c   1.000
_cell.angle_alpha   90.00
_cell.angle_beta   90.00
_cell.angle_gamma   90.00
#
_symmetry.space_group_name_H-M   'P 1'
#
loop_
_entity.id
_entity.type
_entity.pdbx_description
1 polymer ?
#
loop_
_entity_poly.entity_id
_entity_poly.type
_entity_poly.pdbx_seq_one_letter_code
_entity_poly.pdbx_strand_id
1 'polypeptide(L)'
;MAEIKKIATRDSYGNALKELGAEFENLVVLDADLAGATKTGTFLKAFPERHFDCGIAEANMVCVAAGMSTAGLVPFASTFAMFAAGRAYEQIRNSVGYPHLNVKIGATHGGISVGEDGASHQCCEDFGLMRTIPGMVVMSPADDIEAKAMVRAAYLHEGPVYMRFGRAAVPVIHGDDFKFEIGKGETLRDGKDVAIIANGLMVAEALTAAEELAAAGIDAMVINMATIKPLDEELVLAAAKKCGKIITCEEHSIIGGLGEAVSSFLAENHPTLVKRIGVNDEFGHSGPAAALLKQFGLCAENIVATAKELCK
;
A
#
# COMPACT_ATOMS: atom_id res chain seq x y z
N MET A 1 -26.72 -11.68 8.29
CA MET A 1 -25.57 -11.37 7.40
C MET A 1 -24.37 -12.14 7.93
N ALA A 2 -23.62 -12.85 7.09
CA ALA A 2 -22.38 -13.50 7.52
C ALA A 2 -21.43 -12.42 8.04
N GLU A 3 -20.72 -12.70 9.12
CA GLU A 3 -19.72 -11.78 9.69
C GLU A 3 -18.59 -11.63 8.67
N ILE A 4 -18.33 -10.40 8.23
CA ILE A 4 -17.25 -10.13 7.26
C ILE A 4 -15.92 -10.35 7.98
N LYS A 5 -15.14 -11.29 7.50
CA LYS A 5 -13.81 -11.58 8.03
C LYS A 5 -12.91 -10.35 7.83
N LYS A 6 -12.21 -9.93 8.90
CA LYS A 6 -11.25 -8.84 8.87
C LYS A 6 -9.86 -9.34 9.24
N ILE A 7 -8.86 -8.98 8.45
CA ILE A 7 -7.46 -9.39 8.65
C ILE A 7 -6.56 -8.17 8.42
N ALA A 8 -5.54 -8.00 9.28
CA ALA A 8 -4.53 -6.98 9.04
C ALA A 8 -3.57 -7.43 7.93
N THR A 9 -3.30 -6.59 6.94
CA THR A 9 -2.46 -6.96 5.80
C THR A 9 -1.02 -7.31 6.21
N ARG A 10 -0.52 -6.82 7.35
CA ARG A 10 0.75 -7.28 7.93
C ARG A 10 0.74 -8.75 8.37
N ASP A 11 -0.41 -9.26 8.85
CA ASP A 11 -0.54 -10.69 9.21
C ASP A 11 -0.51 -11.54 7.94
N SER A 12 -1.14 -11.06 6.87
CA SER A 12 -1.12 -11.66 5.54
C SER A 12 0.31 -11.71 4.98
N TYR A 13 1.09 -10.62 5.15
CA TYR A 13 2.50 -10.54 4.77
C TYR A 13 3.33 -11.63 5.45
N GLY A 14 3.25 -11.75 6.78
CA GLY A 14 3.99 -12.78 7.53
C GLY A 14 3.63 -14.21 7.12
N ASN A 15 2.34 -14.47 6.84
CA ASN A 15 1.87 -15.76 6.34
C ASN A 15 2.36 -16.05 4.93
N ALA A 16 2.29 -15.08 4.03
CA ALA A 16 2.80 -15.21 2.65
C ALA A 16 4.30 -15.48 2.61
N LEU A 17 5.10 -14.81 3.45
CA LEU A 17 6.53 -15.10 3.55
C LEU A 17 6.80 -16.56 3.96
N LYS A 18 6.05 -17.07 4.96
CA LYS A 18 6.17 -18.47 5.38
C LYS A 18 5.79 -19.44 4.25
N GLU A 19 4.71 -19.16 3.52
CA GLU A 19 4.27 -19.98 2.38
C GLU A 19 5.32 -20.01 1.28
N LEU A 20 5.83 -18.83 0.87
CA LEU A 20 6.88 -18.71 -0.13
C LEU A 20 8.22 -19.32 0.31
N GLY A 21 8.56 -19.22 1.61
CA GLY A 21 9.76 -19.82 2.14
C GLY A 21 9.78 -21.35 2.06
N ALA A 22 8.61 -22.00 2.04
CA ALA A 22 8.50 -23.43 1.80
C ALA A 22 8.70 -23.82 0.32
N GLU A 23 8.43 -22.89 -0.61
CA GLU A 23 8.57 -23.13 -2.05
C GLU A 23 9.97 -22.73 -2.57
N PHE A 24 10.59 -21.69 -1.97
CA PHE A 24 11.79 -21.06 -2.51
C PHE A 24 12.90 -20.99 -1.45
N GLU A 25 13.98 -21.73 -1.66
CA GLU A 25 15.11 -21.83 -0.71
C GLU A 25 15.95 -20.56 -0.65
N ASN A 26 16.00 -19.77 -1.75
CA ASN A 26 16.76 -18.53 -1.83
C ASN A 26 16.02 -17.31 -1.26
N LEU A 27 14.78 -17.46 -0.78
CA LEU A 27 14.06 -16.41 -0.05
C LEU A 27 14.65 -16.31 1.36
N VAL A 28 15.08 -15.12 1.75
CA VAL A 28 15.54 -14.79 3.09
C VAL A 28 14.79 -13.57 3.62
N VAL A 29 14.63 -13.49 4.94
CA VAL A 29 13.92 -12.39 5.60
C VAL A 29 14.85 -11.70 6.59
N LEU A 30 14.88 -10.37 6.53
CA LEU A 30 15.59 -9.53 7.46
C LEU A 30 14.61 -8.67 8.25
N ASP A 31 14.93 -8.39 9.51
CA ASP A 31 14.14 -7.55 10.40
C ASP A 31 15.05 -6.62 11.22
N ALA A 32 14.49 -5.54 11.75
CA ALA A 32 15.18 -4.59 12.60
C ALA A 32 14.58 -4.57 14.01
N ASP A 33 14.66 -5.69 14.72
CA ASP A 33 14.11 -5.92 16.07
C ASP A 33 12.58 -5.74 16.18
N LEU A 34 11.86 -5.98 15.08
CA LEU A 34 10.41 -5.79 14.99
C LEU A 34 9.64 -7.03 14.51
N ALA A 35 10.26 -8.22 14.51
CA ALA A 35 9.70 -9.45 13.94
C ALA A 35 8.29 -9.81 14.48
N GLY A 36 8.00 -9.48 15.74
CA GLY A 36 6.67 -9.65 16.33
C GLY A 36 5.62 -8.70 15.75
N ALA A 37 6.00 -7.46 15.45
CA ALA A 37 5.11 -6.42 14.94
C ALA A 37 4.94 -6.50 13.43
N THR A 38 6.01 -6.73 12.68
CA THR A 38 6.02 -6.90 11.21
C THR A 38 5.43 -8.24 10.76
N LYS A 39 5.29 -9.19 11.70
CA LYS A 39 4.85 -10.59 11.51
C LYS A 39 5.86 -11.48 10.78
N THR A 40 7.08 -11.00 10.55
CA THR A 40 8.19 -11.84 10.06
C THR A 40 8.57 -12.95 11.03
N GLY A 41 8.20 -12.83 12.32
CA GLY A 41 8.29 -13.89 13.32
C GLY A 41 7.56 -15.19 12.93
N THR A 42 6.60 -15.14 12.01
CA THR A 42 5.95 -16.32 11.43
C THR A 42 6.92 -17.09 10.52
N PHE A 43 7.71 -16.37 9.72
CA PHE A 43 8.79 -16.95 8.92
C PHE A 43 9.93 -17.46 9.80
N LEU A 44 10.37 -16.66 10.78
CA LEU A 44 11.42 -17.05 11.74
C LEU A 44 11.15 -18.40 12.40
N LYS A 45 9.92 -18.64 12.84
CA LYS A 45 9.52 -19.92 13.47
C LYS A 45 9.62 -21.12 12.52
N ALA A 46 9.41 -20.91 11.23
CA ALA A 46 9.44 -21.97 10.22
C ALA A 46 10.85 -22.18 9.64
N PHE A 47 11.61 -21.12 9.49
CA PHE A 47 12.93 -21.11 8.80
C PHE A 47 13.93 -20.24 9.56
N PRO A 48 14.33 -20.61 10.79
CA PRO A 48 15.22 -19.79 11.63
C PRO A 48 16.57 -19.49 11.00
N GLU A 49 17.09 -20.39 10.16
CA GLU A 49 18.39 -20.24 9.47
C GLU A 49 18.35 -19.26 8.29
N ARG A 50 17.16 -18.82 7.89
CA ARG A 50 16.94 -17.86 6.79
C ARG A 50 16.32 -16.54 7.25
N HIS A 51 16.23 -16.34 8.56
CA HIS A 51 15.77 -15.07 9.16
C HIS A 51 16.94 -14.40 9.91
N PHE A 52 17.14 -13.11 9.64
CA PHE A 52 18.26 -12.35 10.19
C PHE A 52 17.73 -11.09 10.90
N ASP A 53 17.90 -11.01 12.21
CA ASP A 53 17.64 -9.79 12.94
C ASP A 53 18.89 -8.91 12.97
N CYS A 54 18.78 -7.72 12.41
CA CYS A 54 19.88 -6.75 12.33
C CYS A 54 19.92 -5.79 13.52
N GLY A 55 19.06 -5.98 14.53
CA GLY A 55 18.84 -5.03 15.60
C GLY A 55 18.17 -3.73 15.12
N ILE A 56 18.09 -2.71 15.98
CA ILE A 56 17.50 -1.42 15.63
C ILE A 56 18.47 -0.63 14.73
N ALA A 57 18.63 -1.10 13.48
CA ALA A 57 19.61 -0.60 12.53
C ALA A 57 19.13 -0.78 11.08
N GLU A 58 18.06 -0.08 10.70
CA GLU A 58 17.36 -0.25 9.43
C GLU A 58 18.25 0.07 8.22
N ALA A 59 19.10 1.08 8.32
CA ALA A 59 20.06 1.41 7.28
C ALA A 59 21.06 0.26 7.04
N ASN A 60 21.56 -0.38 8.12
CA ASN A 60 22.41 -1.56 8.02
C ASN A 60 21.64 -2.75 7.44
N MET A 61 20.42 -3.00 7.90
CA MET A 61 19.55 -4.06 7.37
C MET A 61 19.40 -3.98 5.85
N VAL A 62 19.11 -2.79 5.32
CA VAL A 62 18.97 -2.55 3.87
C VAL A 62 20.29 -2.82 3.14
N CYS A 63 21.45 -2.40 3.68
CA CYS A 63 22.75 -2.68 3.09
C CYS A 63 23.09 -4.18 3.10
N VAL A 64 22.75 -4.90 4.17
CA VAL A 64 22.91 -6.36 4.25
C VAL A 64 22.03 -7.05 3.21
N ALA A 65 20.74 -6.64 3.11
CA ALA A 65 19.82 -7.15 2.09
C ALA A 65 20.35 -6.91 0.67
N ALA A 66 20.88 -5.71 0.40
CA ALA A 66 21.52 -5.40 -0.89
C ALA A 66 22.68 -6.35 -1.20
N GLY A 67 23.58 -6.60 -0.23
CA GLY A 67 24.67 -7.55 -0.37
C GLY A 67 24.18 -8.98 -0.60
N MET A 68 23.18 -9.45 0.13
CA MET A 68 22.58 -10.79 -0.05
C MET A 68 21.98 -10.96 -1.45
N SER A 69 21.35 -9.91 -1.98
CA SER A 69 20.80 -9.94 -3.34
C SER A 69 21.87 -10.14 -4.40
N THR A 70 23.07 -9.56 -4.24
CA THR A 70 24.18 -9.78 -5.18
C THR A 70 24.73 -11.21 -5.13
N ALA A 71 24.43 -11.97 -4.07
CA ALA A 71 24.79 -13.39 -3.93
C ALA A 71 23.68 -14.35 -4.42
N GLY A 72 22.65 -13.84 -5.10
CA GLY A 72 21.56 -14.66 -5.68
C GLY A 72 20.40 -14.97 -4.72
N LEU A 73 20.39 -14.37 -3.53
CA LEU A 73 19.26 -14.46 -2.61
C LEU A 73 18.19 -13.42 -2.96
N VAL A 74 16.95 -13.68 -2.53
CA VAL A 74 15.83 -12.75 -2.63
C VAL A 74 15.47 -12.28 -1.22
N PRO A 75 16.08 -11.20 -0.72
CA PRO A 75 15.85 -10.70 0.62
C PRO A 75 14.56 -9.87 0.71
N PHE A 76 13.77 -10.14 1.76
CA PHE A 76 12.68 -9.31 2.24
C PHE A 76 13.14 -8.56 3.49
N ALA A 77 13.46 -7.28 3.35
CA ALA A 77 13.87 -6.41 4.46
C ALA A 77 12.64 -5.75 5.07
N SER A 78 12.36 -6.05 6.34
CA SER A 78 11.09 -5.74 6.99
C SER A 78 11.28 -4.84 8.21
N THR A 79 10.54 -3.74 8.24
CA THR A 79 10.45 -2.81 9.37
C THR A 79 9.17 -1.97 9.26
N PHE A 80 8.97 -0.98 10.12
CA PHE A 80 7.88 -0.03 9.96
C PHE A 80 8.11 0.92 8.78
N ALA A 81 7.03 1.35 8.14
CA ALA A 81 7.11 2.23 6.98
C ALA A 81 7.93 3.51 7.25
N MET A 82 7.73 4.13 8.42
CA MET A 82 8.49 5.32 8.81
C MET A 82 10.01 5.04 8.93
N PHE A 83 10.38 3.86 9.39
CA PHE A 83 11.80 3.53 9.56
C PHE A 83 12.43 3.05 8.26
N ALA A 84 11.68 2.39 7.39
CA ALA A 84 12.12 2.09 6.02
C ALA A 84 12.27 3.37 5.19
N ALA A 85 11.17 4.09 5.02
CA ALA A 85 11.11 5.25 4.12
C ALA A 85 11.83 6.50 4.68
N GLY A 86 11.82 6.70 5.99
CA GLY A 86 12.50 7.84 6.61
C GLY A 86 13.97 7.54 6.94
N ARG A 87 14.22 6.57 7.82
CA ARG A 87 15.56 6.32 8.38
C ARG A 87 16.52 5.66 7.39
N ALA A 88 16.05 4.73 6.55
CA ALA A 88 16.87 3.99 5.60
C ALA A 88 16.68 4.44 4.13
N TYR A 89 16.09 5.61 3.89
CA TYR A 89 15.80 6.09 2.54
C TYR A 89 17.03 6.14 1.65
N GLU A 90 18.14 6.69 2.15
CA GLU A 90 19.37 6.83 1.37
C GLU A 90 19.89 5.44 0.95
N GLN A 91 19.89 4.45 1.85
CA GLN A 91 20.35 3.09 1.56
C GLN A 91 19.42 2.38 0.58
N ILE A 92 18.10 2.56 0.71
CA ILE A 92 17.13 2.04 -0.26
C ILE A 92 17.40 2.66 -1.64
N ARG A 93 17.62 3.98 -1.71
CA ARG A 93 17.90 4.68 -2.96
C ARG A 93 19.22 4.26 -3.59
N ASN A 94 20.31 4.28 -2.83
CA ASN A 94 21.66 4.15 -3.37
C ASN A 94 22.17 2.70 -3.39
N SER A 95 21.83 1.90 -2.37
CA SER A 95 22.29 0.52 -2.29
C SER A 95 21.36 -0.49 -2.95
N VAL A 96 20.06 -0.14 -3.13
CA VAL A 96 19.07 -1.02 -3.74
C VAL A 96 18.56 -0.46 -5.07
N GLY A 97 18.04 0.75 -5.08
CA GLY A 97 17.40 1.35 -6.26
C GLY A 97 18.41 1.65 -7.39
N TYR A 98 19.51 2.36 -7.09
CA TYR A 98 20.49 2.75 -8.10
C TYR A 98 21.13 1.58 -8.85
N PRO A 99 21.60 0.50 -8.18
CA PRO A 99 22.07 -0.71 -8.86
C PRO A 99 20.94 -1.66 -9.29
N HIS A 100 19.67 -1.31 -9.09
CA HIS A 100 18.49 -2.10 -9.44
C HIS A 100 18.51 -3.52 -8.87
N LEU A 101 18.86 -3.66 -7.58
CA LEU A 101 18.99 -4.95 -6.92
C LEU A 101 17.62 -5.56 -6.58
N ASN A 102 17.57 -6.88 -6.59
CA ASN A 102 16.37 -7.68 -6.32
C ASN A 102 16.05 -7.76 -4.81
N VAL A 103 15.77 -6.62 -4.18
CA VAL A 103 15.43 -6.49 -2.76
C VAL A 103 13.97 -6.08 -2.60
N LYS A 104 13.27 -6.74 -1.67
CA LYS A 104 11.88 -6.47 -1.33
C LYS A 104 11.80 -5.77 0.03
N ILE A 105 11.28 -4.55 0.05
CA ILE A 105 11.06 -3.81 1.29
C ILE A 105 9.65 -4.08 1.77
N GLY A 106 9.52 -4.82 2.88
CA GLY A 106 8.25 -5.13 3.52
C GLY A 106 7.94 -4.11 4.63
N ALA A 107 7.35 -2.99 4.27
CA ALA A 107 7.08 -1.88 5.17
C ALA A 107 5.72 -2.02 5.84
N THR A 108 5.68 -2.30 7.13
CA THR A 108 4.42 -2.39 7.89
C THR A 108 4.11 -1.09 8.63
N HIS A 109 2.92 -0.97 9.19
CA HIS A 109 2.53 0.19 10.01
C HIS A 109 2.62 1.53 9.23
N GLY A 110 2.19 1.56 7.96
CA GLY A 110 2.06 2.82 7.23
C GLY A 110 0.81 3.59 7.62
N GLY A 111 0.87 4.93 7.54
CA GLY A 111 -0.27 5.82 7.69
C GLY A 111 -0.72 6.13 9.12
N ILE A 112 -1.88 6.76 9.21
CA ILE A 112 -2.49 7.24 10.46
C ILE A 112 -3.02 6.10 11.34
N SER A 113 -3.44 4.98 10.73
CA SER A 113 -4.01 3.82 11.45
C SER A 113 -3.00 3.05 12.31
N VAL A 114 -1.73 3.48 12.34
CA VAL A 114 -0.77 3.05 13.37
C VAL A 114 -1.33 3.33 14.77
N GLY A 115 -2.04 4.43 14.93
CA GLY A 115 -2.85 4.67 16.11
C GLY A 115 -2.06 5.27 17.28
N GLU A 116 -2.01 4.54 18.39
CA GLU A 116 -1.52 5.02 19.69
C GLU A 116 -0.03 5.40 19.69
N ASP A 117 0.78 4.80 18.83
CA ASP A 117 2.22 5.09 18.71
C ASP A 117 2.47 6.53 18.24
N GLY A 118 1.49 7.14 17.56
CA GLY A 118 1.49 8.56 17.23
C GLY A 118 2.40 8.97 16.08
N ALA A 119 2.57 10.28 15.91
CA ALA A 119 3.21 10.92 14.75
C ALA A 119 4.59 10.39 14.41
N SER A 120 5.40 10.00 15.41
CA SER A 120 6.76 9.48 15.16
C SER A 120 6.80 8.12 14.46
N HIS A 121 5.68 7.40 14.44
CA HIS A 121 5.53 6.08 13.82
C HIS A 121 4.57 6.09 12.64
N GLN A 122 3.67 7.06 12.56
CA GLN A 122 2.72 7.26 11.47
C GLN A 122 3.44 7.79 10.23
N CYS A 123 3.63 6.93 9.23
CA CYS A 123 4.28 7.32 7.98
C CYS A 123 3.22 7.68 6.93
N CYS A 124 3.14 8.96 6.61
CA CYS A 124 2.25 9.48 5.58
C CYS A 124 3.00 9.97 4.33
N GLU A 125 4.31 9.70 4.22
CA GLU A 125 5.21 10.22 3.19
C GLU A 125 5.87 9.12 2.34
N ASP A 126 5.71 7.85 2.72
CA ASP A 126 6.45 6.73 2.15
C ASP A 126 6.20 6.51 0.67
N PHE A 127 4.96 6.61 0.20
CA PHE A 127 4.68 6.50 -1.25
C PHE A 127 5.39 7.60 -2.02
N GLY A 128 5.34 8.84 -1.53
CA GLY A 128 6.01 9.97 -2.15
C GLY A 128 7.51 9.74 -2.27
N LEU A 129 8.16 9.34 -1.18
CA LEU A 129 9.59 9.05 -1.15
C LEU A 129 9.96 7.88 -2.08
N MET A 130 9.26 6.76 -2.00
CA MET A 130 9.59 5.56 -2.79
C MET A 130 9.28 5.74 -4.29
N ARG A 131 8.23 6.48 -4.64
CA ARG A 131 7.91 6.76 -6.04
C ARG A 131 9.00 7.55 -6.76
N THR A 132 9.77 8.39 -6.05
CA THR A 132 10.86 9.17 -6.66
C THR A 132 12.08 8.34 -7.03
N ILE A 133 12.21 7.11 -6.51
CA ILE A 133 13.36 6.23 -6.83
C ILE A 133 13.14 5.58 -8.19
N PRO A 134 14.02 5.79 -9.20
CA PRO A 134 13.90 5.15 -10.51
C PRO A 134 13.85 3.63 -10.42
N GLY A 135 12.94 2.99 -11.16
CA GLY A 135 12.79 1.53 -11.20
C GLY A 135 12.15 0.89 -9.96
N MET A 136 11.92 1.63 -8.87
CA MET A 136 11.22 1.12 -7.70
C MET A 136 9.75 0.84 -8.02
N VAL A 137 9.28 -0.37 -7.74
CA VAL A 137 7.85 -0.71 -7.72
C VAL A 137 7.29 -0.34 -6.34
N VAL A 138 6.10 0.31 -6.30
CA VAL A 138 5.46 0.75 -5.05
C VAL A 138 4.03 0.25 -4.98
N MET A 139 3.71 -0.52 -3.93
CA MET A 139 2.43 -1.24 -3.81
C MET A 139 1.85 -1.16 -2.40
N SER A 140 0.50 -1.20 -2.31
CA SER A 140 -0.24 -1.28 -1.03
C SER A 140 -1.54 -2.07 -1.22
N PRO A 141 -1.68 -3.26 -0.60
CA PRO A 141 -2.84 -4.13 -0.81
C PRO A 141 -4.05 -3.69 0.00
N ALA A 142 -5.25 -3.94 -0.54
CA ALA A 142 -6.51 -3.63 0.09
C ALA A 142 -6.95 -4.67 1.14
N ASP A 143 -6.56 -5.94 0.99
CA ASP A 143 -7.00 -7.02 1.88
C ASP A 143 -6.00 -8.19 2.01
N ASP A 144 -6.41 -9.27 2.71
CA ASP A 144 -5.62 -10.49 2.94
C ASP A 144 -5.23 -11.20 1.64
N ILE A 145 -6.19 -11.39 0.74
CA ILE A 145 -5.98 -12.15 -0.50
C ILE A 145 -5.02 -11.39 -1.42
N GLU A 146 -5.28 -10.12 -1.62
CA GLU A 146 -4.41 -9.26 -2.43
C GLU A 146 -3.01 -9.15 -1.81
N ALA A 147 -2.89 -9.02 -0.48
CA ALA A 147 -1.60 -8.94 0.20
C ALA A 147 -0.73 -10.18 -0.07
N LYS A 148 -1.31 -11.39 0.01
CA LYS A 148 -0.58 -12.63 -0.26
C LYS A 148 -0.17 -12.74 -1.73
N ALA A 149 -1.08 -12.43 -2.64
CA ALA A 149 -0.81 -12.44 -4.08
C ALA A 149 0.27 -11.39 -4.45
N MET A 150 0.22 -10.20 -3.84
CA MET A 150 1.21 -9.14 -4.01
C MET A 150 2.61 -9.55 -3.54
N VAL A 151 2.73 -10.21 -2.38
CA VAL A 151 4.03 -10.71 -1.86
C VAL A 151 4.62 -11.75 -2.82
N ARG A 152 3.80 -12.65 -3.36
CA ARG A 152 4.24 -13.61 -4.39
C ARG A 152 4.68 -12.89 -5.67
N ALA A 153 3.92 -11.93 -6.15
CA ALA A 153 4.27 -11.15 -7.33
C ALA A 153 5.58 -10.37 -7.12
N ALA A 154 5.78 -9.81 -5.92
CA ALA A 154 7.03 -9.16 -5.55
C ALA A 154 8.22 -10.11 -5.57
N TYR A 155 8.08 -11.35 -5.06
CA TYR A 155 9.14 -12.35 -5.12
C TYR A 155 9.52 -12.69 -6.57
N LEU A 156 8.54 -12.84 -7.45
CA LEU A 156 8.76 -13.20 -8.86
C LEU A 156 9.27 -12.03 -9.73
N HIS A 157 9.09 -10.80 -9.27
CA HIS A 157 9.58 -9.61 -9.96
C HIS A 157 11.08 -9.44 -9.75
N GLU A 158 11.85 -9.28 -10.82
CA GLU A 158 13.29 -8.95 -10.76
C GLU A 158 13.46 -7.44 -10.58
N GLY A 159 14.05 -7.01 -9.46
CA GLY A 159 14.27 -5.61 -9.15
C GLY A 159 13.69 -5.16 -7.80
N PRO A 160 13.84 -3.86 -7.47
CA PRO A 160 13.46 -3.32 -6.17
C PRO A 160 11.94 -3.14 -6.06
N VAL A 161 11.39 -3.58 -4.94
CA VAL A 161 9.95 -3.47 -4.64
C VAL A 161 9.75 -2.92 -3.22
N TYR A 162 8.91 -1.92 -3.08
CA TYR A 162 8.40 -1.42 -1.81
C TYR A 162 6.93 -1.82 -1.66
N MET A 163 6.61 -2.53 -0.59
CA MET A 163 5.26 -2.96 -0.24
C MET A 163 4.86 -2.37 1.10
N ARG A 164 3.72 -1.69 1.16
CA ARG A 164 3.19 -1.11 2.39
C ARG A 164 2.03 -1.93 2.94
N PHE A 165 2.12 -2.35 4.20
CA PHE A 165 1.09 -3.11 4.89
C PHE A 165 0.53 -2.36 6.11
N GLY A 166 -0.78 -2.41 6.30
CA GLY A 166 -1.47 -1.79 7.42
C GLY A 166 -1.38 -2.59 8.73
N ARG A 167 -1.47 -1.88 9.87
CA ARG A 167 -1.64 -2.46 11.21
C ARG A 167 -3.10 -2.83 11.47
N ALA A 168 -4.03 -2.00 11.03
CA ALA A 168 -5.47 -2.21 11.23
C ALA A 168 -5.99 -3.40 10.42
N ALA A 169 -6.93 -4.16 10.99
CA ALA A 169 -7.62 -5.21 10.26
C ALA A 169 -8.65 -4.62 9.30
N VAL A 170 -8.61 -5.06 8.04
CA VAL A 170 -9.49 -4.64 6.96
C VAL A 170 -10.40 -5.78 6.49
N PRO A 171 -11.59 -5.49 5.95
CA PRO A 171 -12.45 -6.52 5.37
C PRO A 171 -11.75 -7.27 4.25
N VAL A 172 -11.98 -8.58 4.14
CA VAL A 172 -11.58 -9.37 2.97
C VAL A 172 -12.62 -9.15 1.89
N ILE A 173 -12.20 -8.59 0.76
CA ILE A 173 -13.06 -8.19 -0.37
C ILE A 173 -12.85 -9.04 -1.62
N HIS A 174 -11.64 -9.57 -1.81
CA HIS A 174 -11.32 -10.45 -2.94
C HIS A 174 -11.66 -11.92 -2.65
N GLY A 175 -11.96 -12.67 -3.71
CA GLY A 175 -12.17 -14.12 -3.68
C GLY A 175 -10.87 -14.91 -3.88
N ASP A 176 -10.94 -16.23 -3.69
CA ASP A 176 -9.78 -17.13 -3.83
C ASP A 176 -9.25 -17.23 -5.27
N ASP A 177 -10.02 -16.80 -6.27
CA ASP A 177 -9.66 -16.77 -7.69
C ASP A 177 -8.95 -15.47 -8.11
N PHE A 178 -8.75 -14.52 -7.19
CA PHE A 178 -8.09 -13.26 -7.43
C PHE A 178 -6.65 -13.45 -7.95
N LYS A 179 -6.29 -12.65 -8.95
CA LYS A 179 -4.94 -12.62 -9.53
C LYS A 179 -4.37 -11.22 -9.48
N PHE A 180 -3.22 -11.10 -8.86
CA PHE A 180 -2.49 -9.84 -8.78
C PHE A 180 -1.49 -9.71 -9.93
N GLU A 181 -1.50 -8.55 -10.58
CA GLU A 181 -0.53 -8.17 -11.62
C GLU A 181 0.04 -6.79 -11.29
N ILE A 182 1.38 -6.69 -11.22
CA ILE A 182 2.06 -5.40 -10.97
C ILE A 182 1.74 -4.41 -12.09
N GLY A 183 1.30 -3.21 -11.72
CA GLY A 183 0.95 -2.17 -12.67
C GLY A 183 -0.48 -2.25 -13.21
N LYS A 184 -1.30 -3.18 -12.70
CA LYS A 184 -2.72 -3.25 -13.04
C LYS A 184 -3.59 -2.91 -11.84
N GLY A 185 -4.60 -2.09 -12.09
CA GLY A 185 -5.69 -1.81 -11.16
C GLY A 185 -6.89 -2.70 -11.44
N GLU A 186 -7.81 -2.77 -10.49
CA GLU A 186 -9.04 -3.56 -10.61
C GLU A 186 -10.28 -2.67 -10.44
N THR A 187 -11.25 -2.82 -11.35
CA THR A 187 -12.56 -2.20 -11.20
C THR A 187 -13.46 -3.09 -10.34
N LEU A 188 -13.57 -2.78 -9.06
CA LEU A 188 -14.41 -3.52 -8.10
C LEU A 188 -15.89 -3.23 -8.27
N ARG A 189 -16.23 -2.04 -8.72
CA ARG A 189 -17.60 -1.61 -9.02
C ARG A 189 -17.58 -0.71 -10.24
N ASP A 190 -18.43 -1.01 -11.21
CA ASP A 190 -18.64 -0.11 -12.36
C ASP A 190 -19.55 1.06 -12.01
N GLY A 191 -19.46 2.16 -12.73
CA GLY A 191 -20.23 3.38 -12.53
C GLY A 191 -19.92 4.42 -13.59
N LYS A 192 -20.64 5.55 -13.59
CA LYS A 192 -20.54 6.56 -14.66
C LYS A 192 -20.52 8.03 -14.19
N ASP A 193 -20.93 8.31 -12.95
CA ASP A 193 -21.10 9.70 -12.49
C ASP A 193 -19.80 10.26 -11.85
N VAL A 194 -19.04 9.41 -11.17
CA VAL A 194 -17.75 9.72 -10.54
C VAL A 194 -16.93 8.45 -10.41
N ALA A 195 -15.61 8.51 -10.59
CA ALA A 195 -14.70 7.39 -10.30
C ALA A 195 -13.95 7.64 -8.97
N ILE A 196 -13.95 6.64 -8.09
CA ILE A 196 -13.22 6.63 -6.82
C ILE A 196 -12.07 5.65 -7.00
N ILE A 197 -10.84 6.17 -7.00
CA ILE A 197 -9.60 5.39 -7.13
C ILE A 197 -8.93 5.34 -5.76
N ALA A 198 -8.86 4.16 -5.18
CA ALA A 198 -8.38 3.97 -3.81
C ALA A 198 -7.27 2.92 -3.73
N ASN A 199 -6.48 2.95 -2.67
CA ASN A 199 -5.54 1.88 -2.32
C ASN A 199 -5.60 1.53 -0.84
N GLY A 200 -5.04 0.40 -0.48
CA GLY A 200 -4.95 -0.03 0.91
C GLY A 200 -6.31 -0.07 1.61
N LEU A 201 -6.33 0.34 2.88
CA LEU A 201 -7.57 0.34 3.68
C LEU A 201 -8.68 1.24 3.12
N MET A 202 -8.33 2.25 2.31
CA MET A 202 -9.32 3.16 1.74
C MET A 202 -10.20 2.52 0.66
N VAL A 203 -9.85 1.35 0.16
CA VAL A 203 -10.68 0.60 -0.81
C VAL A 203 -12.00 0.15 -0.16
N ALA A 204 -11.96 -0.35 1.06
CA ALA A 204 -13.17 -0.74 1.80
C ALA A 204 -14.07 0.47 2.08
N GLU A 205 -13.48 1.61 2.43
CA GLU A 205 -14.21 2.88 2.63
C GLU A 205 -14.84 3.37 1.31
N ALA A 206 -14.12 3.22 0.18
CA ALA A 206 -14.62 3.57 -1.14
C ALA A 206 -15.81 2.71 -1.57
N LEU A 207 -15.79 1.40 -1.29
CA LEU A 207 -16.92 0.50 -1.55
C LEU A 207 -18.13 0.88 -0.71
N THR A 208 -17.94 1.14 0.59
CA THR A 208 -19.00 1.60 1.49
C THR A 208 -19.61 2.92 0.99
N ALA A 209 -18.76 3.88 0.61
CA ALA A 209 -19.20 5.15 0.05
C ALA A 209 -20.01 4.98 -1.24
N ALA A 210 -19.61 4.06 -2.12
CA ALA A 210 -20.31 3.80 -3.38
C ALA A 210 -21.70 3.20 -3.15
N GLU A 211 -21.90 2.38 -2.12
CA GLU A 211 -23.24 1.88 -1.73
C GLU A 211 -24.15 3.03 -1.24
N GLU A 212 -23.63 3.93 -0.40
CA GLU A 212 -24.38 5.10 0.08
C GLU A 212 -24.69 6.08 -1.06
N LEU A 213 -23.76 6.27 -2.00
CA LEU A 213 -23.95 7.12 -3.19
C LEU A 213 -25.05 6.55 -4.11
N ALA A 214 -25.07 5.23 -4.29
CA ALA A 214 -26.12 4.56 -5.08
C ALA A 214 -27.51 4.79 -4.48
N ALA A 215 -27.65 4.73 -3.16
CA ALA A 215 -28.90 5.05 -2.47
C ALA A 215 -29.33 6.53 -2.65
N ALA A 216 -28.36 7.41 -2.94
CA ALA A 216 -28.57 8.82 -3.24
C ALA A 216 -28.73 9.12 -4.75
N GLY A 217 -28.73 8.09 -5.61
CA GLY A 217 -28.88 8.22 -7.06
C GLY A 217 -27.60 8.59 -7.81
N ILE A 218 -26.43 8.45 -7.20
CA ILE A 218 -25.13 8.70 -7.82
C ILE A 218 -24.46 7.34 -8.09
N ASP A 219 -24.14 7.08 -9.35
CA ASP A 219 -23.55 5.83 -9.81
C ASP A 219 -22.01 5.93 -9.83
N ALA A 220 -21.39 5.58 -8.70
CA ALA A 220 -19.95 5.68 -8.50
C ALA A 220 -19.20 4.42 -8.95
N MET A 221 -18.16 4.59 -9.77
CA MET A 221 -17.15 3.57 -10.07
C MET A 221 -16.16 3.48 -8.90
N VAL A 222 -15.74 2.25 -8.54
CA VAL A 222 -14.67 2.03 -7.54
C VAL A 222 -13.56 1.23 -8.17
N ILE A 223 -12.35 1.78 -8.10
CA ILE A 223 -11.11 1.16 -8.59
C ILE A 223 -10.15 0.95 -7.43
N ASN A 224 -9.71 -0.29 -7.26
CA ASN A 224 -8.56 -0.63 -6.42
C ASN A 224 -7.28 -0.42 -7.23
N MET A 225 -6.43 0.51 -6.80
CA MET A 225 -5.14 0.82 -7.41
C MET A 225 -4.02 0.40 -6.47
N ALA A 226 -3.85 -0.90 -6.29
CA ALA A 226 -2.87 -1.46 -5.36
C ALA A 226 -1.42 -1.20 -5.78
N THR A 227 -1.16 -1.00 -7.08
CA THR A 227 0.14 -0.54 -7.58
C THR A 227 0.13 0.97 -7.83
N ILE A 228 0.89 1.71 -7.02
CA ILE A 228 1.02 3.17 -7.15
C ILE A 228 2.08 3.52 -8.20
N LYS A 229 3.10 2.68 -8.33
CA LYS A 229 4.14 2.75 -9.36
C LYS A 229 4.58 1.36 -9.79
N PRO A 230 4.50 1.00 -11.09
CA PRO A 230 3.89 1.80 -12.15
C PRO A 230 2.37 1.96 -11.97
N LEU A 231 1.84 3.10 -12.35
CA LEU A 231 0.38 3.34 -12.34
C LEU A 231 -0.28 2.64 -13.53
N ASP A 232 -1.49 2.10 -13.35
CA ASP A 232 -2.31 1.65 -14.48
C ASP A 232 -2.92 2.87 -15.20
N GLU A 233 -2.14 3.46 -16.09
CA GLU A 233 -2.49 4.66 -16.83
C GLU A 233 -3.69 4.44 -17.75
N GLU A 234 -3.81 3.23 -18.32
CA GLU A 234 -4.92 2.87 -19.21
C GLU A 234 -6.25 2.87 -18.44
N LEU A 235 -6.27 2.25 -17.25
CA LEU A 235 -7.46 2.20 -16.41
C LEU A 235 -7.84 3.59 -15.89
N VAL A 236 -6.86 4.39 -15.45
CA VAL A 236 -7.08 5.78 -15.02
C VAL A 236 -7.68 6.62 -16.15
N LEU A 237 -7.13 6.51 -17.36
CA LEU A 237 -7.63 7.22 -18.54
C LEU A 237 -9.06 6.79 -18.92
N ALA A 238 -9.34 5.49 -18.86
CA ALA A 238 -10.68 4.94 -19.12
C ALA A 238 -11.70 5.47 -18.11
N ALA A 239 -11.36 5.47 -16.83
CA ALA A 239 -12.21 6.00 -15.76
C ALA A 239 -12.47 7.51 -15.94
N ALA A 240 -11.43 8.28 -16.27
CA ALA A 240 -11.55 9.71 -16.52
C ALA A 240 -12.46 10.03 -17.71
N LYS A 241 -12.32 9.32 -18.83
CA LYS A 241 -13.18 9.46 -20.01
C LYS A 241 -14.63 9.07 -19.74
N LYS A 242 -14.85 8.04 -18.92
CA LYS A 242 -16.19 7.54 -18.63
C LYS A 242 -16.94 8.42 -17.62
N CYS A 243 -16.29 8.79 -16.52
CA CYS A 243 -16.92 9.49 -15.40
C CYS A 243 -16.74 11.02 -15.44
N GLY A 244 -15.68 11.53 -16.08
CA GLY A 244 -15.36 12.96 -16.17
C GLY A 244 -14.94 13.62 -14.85
N LYS A 245 -14.96 12.88 -13.74
CA LYS A 245 -14.65 13.34 -12.38
C LYS A 245 -14.02 12.20 -11.61
N ILE A 246 -12.96 12.50 -10.86
CA ILE A 246 -12.23 11.50 -10.09
C ILE A 246 -12.06 11.95 -8.64
N ILE A 247 -12.18 11.00 -7.72
CA ILE A 247 -11.76 11.12 -6.32
C ILE A 247 -10.65 10.08 -6.10
N THR A 248 -9.51 10.49 -5.57
CA THR A 248 -8.48 9.56 -5.12
C THR A 248 -8.52 9.44 -3.60
N CYS A 249 -8.36 8.22 -3.07
CA CYS A 249 -8.44 7.96 -1.64
C CYS A 249 -7.22 7.14 -1.19
N GLU A 250 -6.42 7.72 -0.30
CA GLU A 250 -5.21 7.08 0.22
C GLU A 250 -4.96 7.42 1.68
N GLU A 251 -4.47 6.47 2.45
CA GLU A 251 -3.99 6.71 3.82
C GLU A 251 -2.54 7.21 3.79
N HIS A 252 -2.35 8.37 3.18
CA HIS A 252 -1.06 9.00 2.92
C HIS A 252 -1.27 10.50 2.81
N SER A 253 -0.20 11.29 2.85
CA SER A 253 -0.28 12.71 2.48
C SER A 253 -0.89 12.87 1.09
N ILE A 254 -1.70 13.90 0.89
CA ILE A 254 -2.16 14.28 -0.46
C ILE A 254 -1.01 14.69 -1.37
N ILE A 255 0.20 14.90 -0.82
CA ILE A 255 1.42 15.28 -1.54
C ILE A 255 2.26 14.03 -1.81
N GLY A 256 2.59 13.77 -3.06
CA GLY A 256 3.50 12.68 -3.48
C GLY A 256 2.90 11.30 -3.65
N GLY A 257 1.67 11.04 -3.19
CA GLY A 257 1.03 9.72 -3.20
C GLY A 257 0.28 9.37 -4.49
N LEU A 258 -0.75 8.52 -4.34
CA LEU A 258 -1.64 8.07 -5.42
C LEU A 258 -2.36 9.24 -6.10
N GLY A 259 -2.87 10.18 -5.30
CA GLY A 259 -3.62 11.32 -5.82
C GLY A 259 -2.79 12.21 -6.75
N GLU A 260 -1.51 12.43 -6.45
CA GLU A 260 -0.61 13.13 -7.36
C GLU A 260 -0.23 12.30 -8.59
N ALA A 261 -0.03 10.99 -8.45
CA ALA A 261 0.25 10.12 -9.60
C ALA A 261 -0.89 10.22 -10.63
N VAL A 262 -2.13 10.07 -10.18
CA VAL A 262 -3.33 10.18 -11.01
C VAL A 262 -3.49 11.58 -11.58
N SER A 263 -3.32 12.62 -10.76
CA SER A 263 -3.50 14.02 -11.19
C SER A 263 -2.46 14.43 -12.23
N SER A 264 -1.18 14.07 -12.03
CA SER A 264 -0.10 14.40 -12.98
C SER A 264 -0.31 13.72 -14.32
N PHE A 265 -0.64 12.42 -14.32
CA PHE A 265 -0.93 11.69 -15.54
C PHE A 265 -2.11 12.30 -16.32
N LEU A 266 -3.20 12.62 -15.61
CA LEU A 266 -4.39 13.19 -16.25
C LEU A 266 -4.18 14.63 -16.74
N ALA A 267 -3.39 15.43 -16.05
CA ALA A 267 -3.08 16.79 -16.49
C ALA A 267 -2.42 16.81 -17.87
N GLU A 268 -1.57 15.82 -18.18
CA GLU A 268 -0.86 15.70 -19.45
C GLU A 268 -1.67 14.99 -20.55
N ASN A 269 -2.53 14.02 -20.18
CA ASN A 269 -3.16 13.13 -21.16
C ASN A 269 -4.66 13.35 -21.35
N HIS A 270 -5.38 13.76 -20.29
CA HIS A 270 -6.84 14.01 -20.33
C HIS A 270 -7.25 14.86 -19.14
N PRO A 271 -7.11 16.18 -19.20
CA PRO A 271 -7.40 17.09 -18.09
C PRO A 271 -8.78 16.84 -17.48
N THR A 272 -8.78 16.38 -16.24
CA THR A 272 -9.97 15.94 -15.52
C THR A 272 -9.96 16.53 -14.12
N LEU A 273 -11.15 16.86 -13.59
CA LEU A 273 -11.26 17.32 -12.20
C LEU A 273 -10.98 16.17 -11.24
N VAL A 274 -9.92 16.31 -10.45
CA VAL A 274 -9.51 15.34 -9.43
C VAL A 274 -9.62 15.96 -8.04
N LYS A 275 -10.34 15.31 -7.13
CA LYS A 275 -10.32 15.62 -5.69
C LYS A 275 -9.54 14.53 -4.97
N ARG A 276 -8.64 14.95 -4.09
CA ARG A 276 -7.77 14.02 -3.34
C ARG A 276 -8.23 13.94 -1.89
N ILE A 277 -8.46 12.73 -1.40
CA ILE A 277 -8.73 12.40 -0.01
C ILE A 277 -7.49 11.69 0.53
N GLY A 278 -6.85 12.31 1.50
CA GLY A 278 -5.63 11.89 2.16
C GLY A 278 -5.35 12.81 3.35
N VAL A 279 -4.17 12.72 3.95
CA VAL A 279 -3.73 13.60 5.04
C VAL A 279 -3.34 14.96 4.46
N ASN A 280 -3.95 16.05 4.97
CA ASN A 280 -3.88 17.39 4.42
C ASN A 280 -2.70 18.20 5.00
N ASP A 281 -1.46 17.83 4.64
CA ASP A 281 -0.23 18.55 5.01
C ASP A 281 -0.14 18.83 6.53
N GLU A 282 -0.43 17.81 7.32
CA GLU A 282 -0.41 17.86 8.78
C GLU A 282 0.18 16.57 9.36
N PHE A 283 0.80 16.66 10.51
CA PHE A 283 1.27 15.48 11.23
C PHE A 283 0.11 14.75 11.91
N GLY A 284 0.24 13.44 12.03
CA GLY A 284 -0.63 12.65 12.87
C GLY A 284 -0.39 12.88 14.36
N HIS A 285 -1.14 12.18 15.18
CA HIS A 285 -1.00 12.19 16.64
C HIS A 285 -1.50 10.87 17.25
N SER A 286 -1.23 10.64 18.53
CA SER A 286 -1.67 9.45 19.25
C SER A 286 -3.17 9.40 19.41
N GLY A 287 -3.77 8.24 19.20
CA GLY A 287 -5.19 8.01 19.40
C GLY A 287 -5.64 6.65 18.88
N PRO A 288 -6.88 6.20 19.15
CA PRO A 288 -7.43 4.99 18.56
C PRO A 288 -7.50 5.11 17.03
N ALA A 289 -7.03 4.11 16.30
CA ALA A 289 -6.90 4.13 14.83
C ALA A 289 -8.20 4.59 14.11
N ALA A 290 -9.36 4.02 14.48
CA ALA A 290 -10.64 4.38 13.87
C ALA A 290 -11.04 5.85 14.12
N ALA A 291 -10.72 6.39 15.29
CA ALA A 291 -11.00 7.79 15.61
C ALA A 291 -10.10 8.73 14.79
N LEU A 292 -8.82 8.37 14.64
CA LEU A 292 -7.87 9.11 13.82
C LEU A 292 -8.28 9.11 12.33
N LEU A 293 -8.60 7.95 11.76
CA LEU A 293 -9.06 7.88 10.38
C LEU A 293 -10.25 8.81 10.14
N LYS A 294 -11.24 8.80 11.04
CA LYS A 294 -12.39 9.70 10.95
C LYS A 294 -12.01 11.18 11.09
N GLN A 295 -11.12 11.52 12.03
CA GLN A 295 -10.66 12.89 12.25
C GLN A 295 -9.91 13.45 11.04
N PHE A 296 -9.08 12.64 10.38
CA PHE A 296 -8.35 13.01 9.17
C PHE A 296 -9.21 12.89 7.90
N GLY A 297 -10.51 12.57 8.02
CA GLY A 297 -11.42 12.45 6.89
C GLY A 297 -11.17 11.24 6.00
N LEU A 298 -10.45 10.24 6.50
CA LEU A 298 -10.14 8.98 5.79
C LEU A 298 -11.27 7.96 6.06
N CYS A 299 -12.48 8.30 5.61
CA CYS A 299 -13.70 7.53 5.89
C CYS A 299 -14.73 7.68 4.76
N ALA A 300 -15.67 6.74 4.70
CA ALA A 300 -16.73 6.72 3.68
C ALA A 300 -17.56 7.99 3.65
N GLU A 301 -17.89 8.56 4.81
CA GLU A 301 -18.70 9.77 4.92
C GLU A 301 -18.08 10.96 4.17
N ASN A 302 -16.75 11.12 4.25
CA ASN A 302 -16.05 12.20 3.55
C ASN A 302 -16.00 11.94 2.04
N ILE A 303 -15.84 10.68 1.61
CA ILE A 303 -15.89 10.30 0.19
C ILE A 303 -17.29 10.63 -0.37
N VAL A 304 -18.36 10.27 0.35
CA VAL A 304 -19.75 10.57 -0.04
C VAL A 304 -19.99 12.07 -0.14
N ALA A 305 -19.52 12.85 0.83
CA ALA A 305 -19.67 14.30 0.83
C ALA A 305 -18.96 14.93 -0.39
N THR A 306 -17.73 14.51 -0.66
CA THR A 306 -16.91 14.97 -1.80
C THR A 306 -17.57 14.60 -3.13
N ALA A 307 -18.06 13.37 -3.27
CA ALA A 307 -18.73 12.93 -4.50
C ALA A 307 -20.04 13.70 -4.75
N LYS A 308 -20.85 13.95 -3.71
CA LYS A 308 -22.06 14.77 -3.82
C LYS A 308 -21.76 16.22 -4.22
N GLU A 309 -20.65 16.77 -3.75
CA GLU A 309 -20.22 18.13 -4.18
C GLU A 309 -19.82 18.13 -5.66
N LEU A 310 -19.06 17.13 -6.11
CA LEU A 310 -18.62 17.02 -7.50
C LEU A 310 -19.77 16.74 -8.47
N CYS A 311 -20.83 16.06 -8.04
CA CYS A 311 -21.94 15.65 -8.89
C CYS A 311 -23.12 16.64 -8.93
N LYS A 312 -23.03 17.77 -8.22
CA LYS A 312 -23.98 18.90 -8.36
C LYS A 312 -23.79 19.60 -9.69
#